data_d34a57dedad406b071c217f1763e6a31
#
_entry.id   d34a57dedad406b071c217f1763e6a31
#
_cell.length_a   1.000
_cell.length_b   1.000
_cell.length_c   1.000
_cell.angle_alpha   90.00
_cell.angle_beta   90.00
_cell.angle_gamma   90.00
#
_symmetry.space_group_name_H-M   'P 1'
#
loop_
_entity.id
_entity.type
_entity.pdbx_description
1 polymer ?
#
loop_
_entity_poly.entity_id
_entity_poly.type
_entity_poly.pdbx_seq_one_letter_code
_entity_poly.pdbx_strand_id
1 'polypeptide(L)'
;GSVRHPLNASDFSSFILQAQNSKAQVIGLANGAQDTVNAIKAAREFGIGGKGQKVASLLMFLTDVHSLGLRQAQGLMFSEGFYWDMDEKTRAFATRFEKLHKGYKPTMVQAGVYSSVLHYLKSVAAAKTDDSKVVAKKMRELPISDPVMRNASIRPDGRVIHDMYLFQVKAPNESKGPWDYYKTVSTIPANVAFKPLSQSSCPLVKK
;
A
#
# COMPACT_ATOMS: atom_id res chain seq x y z
N GLY A 1 -21.08 6.99 8.20
CA GLY A 1 -21.57 7.65 6.99
C GLY A 1 -20.53 7.63 5.88
N SER A 2 -20.87 8.13 4.72
CA SER A 2 -19.98 8.27 3.58
C SER A 2 -20.33 9.53 2.79
N VAL A 3 -19.30 10.13 2.19
CA VAL A 3 -19.42 11.29 1.30
C VAL A 3 -18.68 10.94 0.00
N ARG A 4 -19.29 11.20 -1.14
CA ARG A 4 -18.69 10.98 -2.45
C ARG A 4 -18.27 12.30 -3.07
N HIS A 5 -17.14 12.31 -3.76
CA HIS A 5 -16.65 13.47 -4.52
C HIS A 5 -16.41 13.08 -5.99
N PRO A 6 -16.42 14.03 -6.93
CA PRO A 6 -16.01 13.81 -8.31
C PRO A 6 -14.51 13.42 -8.37
N LEU A 7 -14.12 12.66 -9.38
CA LEU A 7 -12.70 12.42 -9.68
C LEU A 7 -12.01 13.73 -10.07
N ASN A 8 -10.77 13.89 -9.66
CA ASN A 8 -9.94 15.07 -9.89
C ASN A 8 -10.57 16.36 -9.34
N ALA A 9 -11.24 16.26 -8.20
CA ALA A 9 -11.76 17.44 -7.52
C ALA A 9 -10.61 18.36 -7.08
N SER A 10 -10.72 19.64 -7.37
CA SER A 10 -9.73 20.64 -6.95
C SER A 10 -9.95 21.12 -5.52
N ASP A 11 -11.20 21.10 -5.03
CA ASP A 11 -11.60 21.52 -3.69
C ASP A 11 -12.29 20.39 -2.93
N PHE A 12 -11.76 20.08 -1.77
CA PHE A 12 -12.28 19.08 -0.85
C PHE A 12 -12.96 19.66 0.38
N SER A 13 -13.04 20.98 0.52
CA SER A 13 -13.49 21.67 1.73
C SER A 13 -14.87 21.21 2.19
N SER A 14 -15.85 21.17 1.29
CA SER A 14 -17.23 20.78 1.63
C SER A 14 -17.33 19.31 2.08
N PHE A 15 -16.58 18.40 1.43
CA PHE A 15 -16.56 16.98 1.76
C PHE A 15 -15.90 16.73 3.12
N ILE A 16 -14.80 17.43 3.38
CA ILE A 16 -14.07 17.35 4.65
C ILE A 16 -14.88 17.94 5.81
N LEU A 17 -15.57 19.07 5.60
CA LEU A 17 -16.46 19.64 6.61
C LEU A 17 -17.63 18.70 6.96
N GLN A 18 -18.22 18.01 5.99
CA GLN A 18 -19.24 17.00 6.25
C GLN A 18 -18.68 15.84 7.09
N ALA A 19 -17.47 15.36 6.76
CA ALA A 19 -16.80 14.33 7.51
C ALA A 19 -16.47 14.79 8.95
N GLN A 20 -16.01 16.04 9.13
CA GLN A 20 -15.74 16.64 10.43
C GLN A 20 -17.01 16.70 11.31
N ASN A 21 -18.10 17.19 10.72
CA ASN A 21 -19.39 17.35 11.40
C ASN A 21 -20.03 16.01 11.83
N SER A 22 -19.63 14.90 11.20
CA SER A 22 -20.07 13.56 11.59
C SER A 22 -19.60 13.15 12.98
N LYS A 23 -18.55 13.80 13.51
CA LYS A 23 -17.87 13.48 14.78
C LYS A 23 -17.34 12.05 14.85
N ALA A 24 -17.19 11.38 13.70
CA ALA A 24 -16.57 10.05 13.62
C ALA A 24 -15.14 10.11 14.16
N GLN A 25 -14.74 9.11 14.92
CA GLN A 25 -13.38 9.04 15.48
C GLN A 25 -12.31 8.87 14.40
N VAL A 26 -12.65 8.22 13.30
CA VAL A 26 -11.76 7.97 12.16
C VAL A 26 -12.46 8.38 10.88
N ILE A 27 -11.78 9.17 10.06
CA ILE A 27 -12.18 9.54 8.69
C ILE A 27 -11.32 8.71 7.74
N GLY A 28 -11.96 7.79 7.00
CA GLY A 28 -11.31 6.98 5.97
C GLY A 28 -11.33 7.69 4.62
N LEU A 29 -10.16 7.89 4.02
CA LEU A 29 -10.02 8.43 2.66
C LEU A 29 -9.96 7.26 1.68
N ALA A 30 -11.05 7.04 0.93
CA ALA A 30 -11.18 5.98 -0.07
C ALA A 30 -10.90 6.47 -1.51
N ASN A 31 -10.13 7.52 -1.64
CA ASN A 31 -9.60 8.07 -2.89
C ASN A 31 -8.11 7.72 -3.05
N GLY A 32 -7.49 8.15 -4.14
CA GLY A 32 -6.08 7.87 -4.43
C GLY A 32 -5.41 9.04 -5.16
N ALA A 33 -4.08 8.98 -5.27
CA ALA A 33 -3.25 9.93 -5.98
C ALA A 33 -3.53 11.40 -5.56
N GLN A 34 -3.71 12.32 -6.52
CA GLN A 34 -3.88 13.75 -6.24
C GLN A 34 -5.13 14.04 -5.40
N ASP A 35 -6.22 13.27 -5.54
CA ASP A 35 -7.42 13.46 -4.72
C ASP A 35 -7.15 13.18 -3.24
N THR A 36 -6.36 12.14 -2.93
CA THR A 36 -5.92 11.87 -1.54
C THR A 36 -5.05 13.01 -1.00
N VAL A 37 -4.10 13.50 -1.79
CA VAL A 37 -3.24 14.62 -1.43
C VAL A 37 -4.07 15.88 -1.12
N ASN A 38 -5.03 16.21 -1.99
CA ASN A 38 -5.90 17.38 -1.82
C ASN A 38 -6.82 17.22 -0.60
N ALA A 39 -7.41 16.04 -0.40
CA ALA A 39 -8.24 15.75 0.77
C ALA A 39 -7.45 15.86 2.10
N ILE A 40 -6.20 15.40 2.13
CA ILE A 40 -5.33 15.52 3.31
C ILE A 40 -5.00 16.98 3.59
N LYS A 41 -4.68 17.79 2.57
CA LYS A 41 -4.43 19.22 2.73
C LYS A 41 -5.65 19.92 3.32
N ALA A 42 -6.83 19.71 2.72
CA ALA A 42 -8.08 20.26 3.24
C ALA A 42 -8.35 19.81 4.69
N ALA A 43 -8.15 18.52 5.01
CA ALA A 43 -8.32 18.04 6.38
C ALA A 43 -7.41 18.77 7.38
N ARG A 44 -6.17 19.08 7.01
CA ARG A 44 -5.24 19.83 7.85
C ARG A 44 -5.66 21.29 8.03
N GLU A 45 -6.14 21.93 6.98
CA GLU A 45 -6.67 23.31 7.04
C GLU A 45 -7.83 23.44 8.03
N PHE A 46 -8.69 22.41 8.10
CA PHE A 46 -9.78 22.33 9.08
C PHE A 46 -9.38 21.73 10.43
N GLY A 47 -8.09 21.50 10.69
CA GLY A 47 -7.58 21.01 11.96
C GLY A 47 -7.86 19.52 12.24
N ILE A 48 -8.30 18.77 11.23
CA ILE A 48 -8.53 17.32 11.37
C ILE A 48 -7.19 16.57 11.36
N GLY A 49 -7.09 15.53 12.18
CA GLY A 49 -5.88 14.72 12.30
C GLY A 49 -4.90 15.20 13.39
N GLY A 50 -5.30 16.23 14.15
CA GLY A 50 -4.65 16.63 15.40
C GLY A 50 -5.26 15.91 16.60
N LYS A 51 -5.76 16.67 17.59
CA LYS A 51 -6.53 16.14 18.71
C LYS A 51 -7.96 15.85 18.26
N GLY A 52 -8.42 14.62 18.46
CA GLY A 52 -9.80 14.19 18.14
C GLY A 52 -9.86 13.22 16.97
N GLN A 53 -10.45 13.63 15.85
CA GLN A 53 -10.65 12.77 14.68
C GLN A 53 -9.30 12.40 14.03
N LYS A 54 -9.12 11.11 13.72
CA LYS A 54 -7.94 10.60 13.00
C LYS A 54 -8.26 10.47 11.51
N VAL A 55 -7.26 10.64 10.67
CA VAL A 55 -7.36 10.40 9.22
C VAL A 55 -6.62 9.11 8.89
N ALA A 56 -7.31 8.19 8.22
CA ALA A 56 -6.74 6.97 7.67
C ALA A 56 -6.91 6.97 6.15
N SER A 57 -5.83 6.77 5.40
CA SER A 57 -5.90 6.61 3.96
C SER A 57 -5.98 5.13 3.59
N LEU A 58 -6.92 4.77 2.71
CA LEU A 58 -7.07 3.40 2.22
C LEU A 58 -6.17 3.12 1.01
N LEU A 59 -5.69 4.17 0.34
CA LEU A 59 -4.72 4.09 -0.74
C LEU A 59 -3.77 5.29 -0.67
N MET A 60 -2.55 5.04 -0.26
CA MET A 60 -1.50 6.06 -0.13
C MET A 60 -0.14 5.43 -0.39
N PHE A 61 0.74 6.15 -1.05
CA PHE A 61 2.06 5.68 -1.40
C PHE A 61 3.16 6.58 -0.83
N LEU A 62 4.36 6.05 -0.75
CA LEU A 62 5.54 6.77 -0.29
C LEU A 62 5.77 8.07 -1.07
N THR A 63 5.46 8.07 -2.37
CA THR A 63 5.53 9.26 -3.24
C THR A 63 4.52 10.33 -2.88
N ASP A 64 3.33 9.95 -2.38
CA ASP A 64 2.31 10.91 -1.94
C ASP A 64 2.76 11.59 -0.66
N VAL A 65 3.34 10.85 0.29
CA VAL A 65 3.94 11.42 1.50
C VAL A 65 5.10 12.34 1.16
N HIS A 66 5.94 11.97 0.18
CA HIS A 66 7.03 12.80 -0.30
C HIS A 66 6.51 14.13 -0.89
N SER A 67 5.45 14.08 -1.67
CA SER A 67 4.80 15.26 -2.27
C SER A 67 4.15 16.17 -1.23
N LEU A 68 3.49 15.59 -0.21
CA LEU A 68 2.87 16.34 0.89
C LEU A 68 3.90 16.99 1.81
N GLY A 69 5.02 16.32 2.01
CA GLY A 69 5.98 16.62 3.07
C GLY A 69 5.51 16.19 4.46
N LEU A 70 6.45 15.85 5.33
CA LEU A 70 6.17 15.31 6.66
C LEU A 70 5.32 16.24 7.53
N ARG A 71 5.48 17.56 7.40
CA ARG A 71 4.69 18.52 8.19
C ARG A 71 3.18 18.34 7.97
N GLN A 72 2.77 18.06 6.74
CA GLN A 72 1.35 17.85 6.42
C GLN A 72 0.92 16.39 6.60
N ALA A 73 1.80 15.44 6.33
CA ALA A 73 1.48 14.03 6.34
C ALA A 73 1.62 13.36 7.73
N GLN A 74 2.34 13.95 8.70
CA GLN A 74 2.61 13.35 10.01
C GLN A 74 1.35 12.80 10.69
N GLY A 75 1.46 11.61 11.26
CA GLY A 75 0.37 10.95 11.99
C GLY A 75 -0.68 10.29 11.13
N LEU A 76 -0.65 10.42 9.79
CA LEU A 76 -1.53 9.66 8.90
C LEU A 76 -1.30 8.16 9.07
N MET A 77 -2.39 7.39 9.04
CA MET A 77 -2.39 5.95 9.15
C MET A 77 -2.84 5.33 7.82
N PHE A 78 -2.18 4.25 7.40
CA PHE A 78 -2.52 3.49 6.19
C PHE A 78 -1.85 2.11 6.23
N SER A 79 -2.25 1.23 5.33
CA SER A 79 -1.66 -0.10 5.22
C SER A 79 -1.05 -0.32 3.84
N GLU A 80 0.16 -0.88 3.81
CA GLU A 80 0.87 -1.29 2.60
C GLU A 80 1.51 -2.66 2.77
N GLY A 81 1.79 -3.33 1.66
CA GLY A 81 2.47 -4.62 1.66
C GLY A 81 3.99 -4.53 1.70
N PHE A 82 4.54 -3.32 1.60
CA PHE A 82 5.98 -3.11 1.50
C PHE A 82 6.36 -1.69 1.93
N TYR A 83 7.51 -1.59 2.60
CA TYR A 83 8.25 -0.34 2.80
C TYR A 83 9.75 -0.61 2.60
N TRP A 84 10.45 0.33 2.02
CA TRP A 84 11.85 0.13 1.63
C TRP A 84 12.82 -0.09 2.82
N ASP A 85 12.49 0.43 3.99
CA ASP A 85 13.32 0.35 5.21
C ASP A 85 12.72 -0.58 6.28
N MET A 86 12.20 -1.74 5.87
CA MET A 86 11.69 -2.74 6.82
C MET A 86 12.80 -3.61 7.40
N ASP A 87 13.78 -3.99 6.56
CA ASP A 87 14.90 -4.84 6.92
C ASP A 87 16.03 -4.76 5.88
N GLU A 88 17.06 -5.55 6.08
CA GLU A 88 18.24 -5.57 5.22
C GLU A 88 17.92 -5.95 3.76
N LYS A 89 17.01 -6.89 3.53
CA LYS A 89 16.62 -7.33 2.18
C LYS A 89 15.87 -6.23 1.42
N THR A 90 14.93 -5.57 2.08
CA THR A 90 14.17 -4.46 1.47
C THR A 90 15.08 -3.25 1.21
N ARG A 91 16.02 -2.96 2.12
CA ARG A 91 17.03 -1.90 1.91
C ARG A 91 17.96 -2.22 0.74
N ALA A 92 18.44 -3.47 0.62
CA ALA A 92 19.28 -3.89 -0.49
C ALA A 92 18.54 -3.80 -1.84
N PHE A 93 17.27 -4.18 -1.87
CA PHE A 93 16.41 -3.98 -3.05
C PHE A 93 16.27 -2.49 -3.39
N ALA A 94 15.96 -1.65 -2.41
CA ALA A 94 15.80 -0.21 -2.59
C ALA A 94 17.07 0.46 -3.10
N THR A 95 18.24 0.07 -2.60
CA THR A 95 19.54 0.59 -3.08
C THR A 95 19.79 0.29 -4.54
N ARG A 96 19.40 -0.89 -5.04
CA ARG A 96 19.48 -1.22 -6.46
C ARG A 96 18.49 -0.41 -7.30
N PHE A 97 17.25 -0.26 -6.78
CA PHE A 97 16.20 0.52 -7.44
C PHE A 97 16.58 2.00 -7.60
N GLU A 98 17.13 2.62 -6.56
CA GLU A 98 17.58 4.03 -6.60
C GLU A 98 18.55 4.34 -7.74
N LYS A 99 19.50 3.43 -7.99
CA LYS A 99 20.48 3.59 -9.07
C LYS A 99 19.81 3.65 -10.45
N LEU A 100 18.67 2.99 -10.61
CA LEU A 100 17.93 2.92 -11.86
C LEU A 100 16.83 3.97 -11.96
N HIS A 101 16.41 4.56 -10.83
CA HIS A 101 15.24 5.43 -10.76
C HIS A 101 15.54 6.78 -10.09
N LYS A 102 16.55 7.49 -10.56
CA LYS A 102 16.87 8.88 -10.19
C LYS A 102 16.98 9.15 -8.69
N GLY A 103 17.38 8.17 -7.89
CA GLY A 103 17.50 8.30 -6.43
C GLY A 103 16.20 8.15 -5.65
N TYR A 104 15.08 7.81 -6.30
CA TYR A 104 13.80 7.56 -5.62
C TYR A 104 13.77 6.19 -4.95
N LYS A 105 13.10 6.09 -3.82
CA LYS A 105 12.81 4.81 -3.18
C LYS A 105 11.60 4.13 -3.82
N PRO A 106 11.58 2.78 -3.89
CA PRO A 106 10.42 2.06 -4.41
C PRO A 106 9.24 2.15 -3.45
N THR A 107 8.04 2.28 -4.02
CA THR A 107 6.77 2.09 -3.32
C THR A 107 6.36 0.60 -3.34
N MET A 108 5.26 0.26 -2.66
CA MET A 108 4.69 -1.09 -2.74
C MET A 108 4.30 -1.49 -4.17
N VAL A 109 4.02 -0.52 -5.06
CA VAL A 109 3.64 -0.80 -6.46
C VAL A 109 4.83 -1.34 -7.24
N GLN A 110 5.98 -0.66 -7.20
CA GLN A 110 7.19 -1.13 -7.89
C GLN A 110 7.70 -2.44 -7.27
N ALA A 111 7.63 -2.59 -5.95
CA ALA A 111 7.97 -3.84 -5.27
C ALA A 111 7.07 -4.99 -5.72
N GLY A 112 5.76 -4.76 -5.84
CA GLY A 112 4.79 -5.74 -6.32
C GLY A 112 5.02 -6.15 -7.78
N VAL A 113 5.30 -5.17 -8.66
CA VAL A 113 5.66 -5.46 -10.07
C VAL A 113 6.95 -6.29 -10.14
N TYR A 114 7.98 -5.92 -9.38
CA TYR A 114 9.22 -6.70 -9.32
C TYR A 114 8.96 -8.16 -8.90
N SER A 115 8.22 -8.35 -7.80
CA SER A 115 7.90 -9.69 -7.29
C SER A 115 7.10 -10.52 -8.29
N SER A 116 6.06 -9.93 -8.91
CA SER A 116 5.20 -10.64 -9.86
C SER A 116 5.95 -11.07 -11.12
N VAL A 117 6.76 -10.19 -11.70
CA VAL A 117 7.59 -10.52 -12.86
C VAL A 117 8.63 -11.59 -12.53
N LEU A 118 9.31 -11.44 -11.40
CA LEU A 118 10.30 -12.43 -10.96
C LEU A 118 9.67 -13.81 -10.74
N HIS A 119 8.50 -13.86 -10.09
CA HIS A 119 7.78 -15.11 -9.86
C HIS A 119 7.29 -15.75 -11.16
N TYR A 120 6.80 -14.95 -12.10
CA TYR A 120 6.45 -15.42 -13.45
C TYR A 120 7.67 -16.05 -14.14
N LEU A 121 8.81 -15.36 -14.18
CA LEU A 121 10.02 -15.87 -14.82
C LEU A 121 10.56 -17.16 -14.16
N LYS A 122 10.52 -17.23 -12.82
CA LYS A 122 10.84 -18.47 -12.09
C LYS A 122 9.90 -19.61 -12.48
N SER A 123 8.63 -19.33 -12.70
CA SER A 123 7.62 -20.32 -13.07
C SER A 123 7.80 -20.80 -14.51
N VAL A 124 8.14 -19.91 -15.44
CA VAL A 124 8.54 -20.27 -16.82
C VAL A 124 9.76 -21.19 -16.81
N ALA A 125 10.79 -20.81 -16.06
CA ALA A 125 12.03 -21.61 -15.96
C ALA A 125 11.74 -23.01 -15.36
N ALA A 126 10.91 -23.10 -14.33
CA ALA A 126 10.55 -24.37 -13.72
C ALA A 126 9.63 -25.23 -14.60
N ALA A 127 8.76 -24.60 -15.38
CA ALA A 127 7.85 -25.26 -16.33
C ALA A 127 8.54 -25.65 -17.63
N LYS A 128 9.69 -25.06 -17.94
CA LYS A 128 10.42 -25.21 -19.23
C LYS A 128 9.57 -24.90 -20.47
N THR A 129 8.61 -23.99 -20.32
CA THR A 129 7.71 -23.52 -21.38
C THR A 129 7.13 -22.17 -21.00
N ASP A 130 6.69 -21.39 -21.98
CA ASP A 130 5.95 -20.15 -21.84
C ASP A 130 4.44 -20.31 -22.10
N ASP A 131 3.94 -21.55 -22.27
CA ASP A 131 2.51 -21.81 -22.36
C ASP A 131 1.79 -21.24 -21.13
N SER A 132 0.87 -20.33 -21.36
CA SER A 132 0.22 -19.54 -20.32
C SER A 132 -0.52 -20.37 -19.28
N LYS A 133 -1.14 -21.50 -19.69
CA LYS A 133 -1.90 -22.37 -18.79
C LYS A 133 -0.95 -23.17 -17.90
N VAL A 134 0.13 -23.68 -18.47
CA VAL A 134 1.16 -24.43 -17.74
C VAL A 134 1.88 -23.51 -16.75
N VAL A 135 2.28 -22.33 -17.19
CA VAL A 135 2.93 -21.32 -16.34
C VAL A 135 2.02 -20.85 -15.22
N ALA A 136 0.75 -20.53 -15.50
CA ALA A 136 -0.22 -20.11 -14.49
C ALA A 136 -0.48 -21.19 -13.42
N LYS A 137 -0.47 -22.47 -13.82
CA LYS A 137 -0.52 -23.59 -12.87
C LYS A 137 0.76 -23.61 -12.01
N LYS A 138 1.93 -23.51 -12.64
CA LYS A 138 3.22 -23.50 -11.96
C LYS A 138 3.37 -22.35 -10.99
N MET A 139 2.87 -21.17 -11.32
CA MET A 139 2.84 -20.00 -10.42
C MET A 139 2.08 -20.27 -9.12
N ARG A 140 1.01 -21.06 -9.16
CA ARG A 140 0.25 -21.44 -7.95
C ARG A 140 0.92 -22.54 -7.13
N GLU A 141 1.75 -23.37 -7.77
CA GLU A 141 2.47 -24.47 -7.11
C GLU A 141 3.72 -23.97 -6.37
N LEU A 142 4.38 -22.96 -6.90
CA LEU A 142 5.61 -22.44 -6.34
C LEU A 142 5.34 -21.39 -5.25
N PRO A 143 6.06 -21.46 -4.13
CA PRO A 143 6.00 -20.38 -3.13
C PRO A 143 6.65 -19.12 -3.68
N ILE A 144 6.07 -17.96 -3.33
CA ILE A 144 6.67 -16.67 -3.63
C ILE A 144 7.62 -16.33 -2.50
N SER A 145 8.91 -16.24 -2.81
CA SER A 145 9.95 -15.80 -1.88
C SER A 145 10.99 -14.99 -2.63
N ASP A 146 11.09 -13.70 -2.28
CA ASP A 146 12.02 -12.75 -2.88
C ASP A 146 12.34 -11.61 -1.87
N PRO A 147 13.15 -10.61 -2.23
CA PRO A 147 13.50 -9.52 -1.31
C PRO A 147 12.33 -8.69 -0.81
N VAL A 148 11.20 -8.65 -1.54
CA VAL A 148 10.06 -7.77 -1.24
C VAL A 148 8.81 -8.53 -0.77
N MET A 149 8.64 -9.79 -1.19
CA MET A 149 7.55 -10.67 -0.79
C MET A 149 8.11 -11.93 -0.12
N ARG A 150 7.62 -12.25 1.07
CA ARG A 150 8.06 -13.41 1.83
C ARG A 150 6.89 -14.28 2.20
N ASN A 151 7.10 -15.61 2.10
CA ASN A 151 6.10 -16.62 2.48
C ASN A 151 4.74 -16.37 1.83
N ALA A 152 4.75 -15.78 0.63
CA ALA A 152 3.55 -15.47 -0.11
C ALA A 152 3.16 -16.63 -1.03
N SER A 153 1.87 -16.75 -1.32
CA SER A 153 1.32 -17.76 -2.22
C SER A 153 0.16 -17.20 -3.04
N ILE A 154 -0.12 -17.83 -4.18
CA ILE A 154 -1.26 -17.47 -5.02
C ILE A 154 -2.42 -18.41 -4.73
N ARG A 155 -3.54 -17.85 -4.27
CA ARG A 155 -4.80 -18.57 -4.05
C ARG A 155 -5.49 -18.97 -5.37
N PRO A 156 -6.46 -19.92 -5.34
CA PRO A 156 -7.25 -20.28 -6.53
C PRO A 156 -7.95 -19.09 -7.21
N ASP A 157 -8.36 -18.09 -6.45
CA ASP A 157 -8.97 -16.86 -6.99
C ASP A 157 -7.95 -15.86 -7.59
N GLY A 158 -6.67 -16.22 -7.68
CA GLY A 158 -5.60 -15.39 -8.22
C GLY A 158 -5.03 -14.37 -7.23
N ARG A 159 -5.55 -14.29 -6.01
CA ARG A 159 -5.04 -13.38 -4.98
C ARG A 159 -3.70 -13.87 -4.43
N VAL A 160 -2.71 -13.00 -4.43
CA VAL A 160 -1.49 -13.22 -3.66
C VAL A 160 -1.79 -12.96 -2.18
N ILE A 161 -1.49 -13.92 -1.33
CA ILE A 161 -1.67 -13.85 0.12
C ILE A 161 -0.31 -13.62 0.75
N HIS A 162 -0.17 -12.55 1.51
CA HIS A 162 1.05 -12.14 2.21
C HIS A 162 0.70 -11.27 3.41
N ASP A 163 1.66 -11.01 4.28
CA ASP A 163 1.46 -10.05 5.37
C ASP A 163 1.27 -8.64 4.82
N MET A 164 0.42 -7.87 5.49
CA MET A 164 0.28 -6.43 5.30
C MET A 164 0.81 -5.70 6.55
N TYR A 165 1.15 -4.45 6.40
CA TYR A 165 1.72 -3.66 7.49
C TYR A 165 0.92 -2.39 7.68
N LEU A 166 0.58 -2.10 8.93
CA LEU A 166 0.01 -0.82 9.31
C LEU A 166 1.15 0.15 9.58
N PHE A 167 1.18 1.24 8.84
CA PHE A 167 2.16 2.31 8.98
C PHE A 167 1.53 3.57 9.52
N GLN A 168 2.37 4.37 10.18
CA GLN A 168 2.09 5.74 10.52
C GLN A 168 3.18 6.63 9.93
N VAL A 169 2.79 7.77 9.33
CA VAL A 169 3.75 8.76 8.87
C VAL A 169 4.44 9.42 10.08
N LYS A 170 5.77 9.46 10.04
CA LYS A 170 6.62 10.09 11.04
C LYS A 170 6.38 11.60 11.14
N ALA A 171 6.60 12.15 12.33
CA ALA A 171 6.77 13.59 12.47
C ALA A 171 8.15 14.02 11.89
N PRO A 172 8.33 15.30 11.52
CA PRO A 172 9.60 15.77 10.96
C PRO A 172 10.83 15.46 11.81
N ASN A 173 10.71 15.51 13.14
CA ASN A 173 11.79 15.21 14.10
C ASN A 173 12.05 13.72 14.31
N GLU A 174 11.18 12.84 13.81
CA GLU A 174 11.36 11.38 13.84
C GLU A 174 12.09 10.85 12.58
N SER A 175 12.11 11.64 11.50
CA SER A 175 12.73 11.26 10.24
C SER A 175 14.24 11.52 10.26
N LYS A 176 15.01 10.56 9.74
CA LYS A 176 16.46 10.65 9.58
C LYS A 176 16.89 11.30 8.26
N GLY A 177 15.95 11.63 7.39
CA GLY A 177 16.22 12.25 6.10
C GLY A 177 15.20 11.89 5.01
N PRO A 178 15.51 12.22 3.74
CA PRO A 178 14.60 11.95 2.62
C PRO A 178 14.19 10.48 2.54
N TRP A 179 12.90 10.23 2.31
CA TRP A 179 12.28 8.90 2.18
C TRP A 179 12.14 8.10 3.48
N ASP A 180 12.70 8.56 4.60
CA ASP A 180 12.48 7.93 5.91
C ASP A 180 11.20 8.47 6.55
N TYR A 181 10.05 8.05 6.03
CA TYR A 181 8.76 8.66 6.36
C TYR A 181 7.84 7.80 7.20
N TYR A 182 8.06 6.49 7.29
CA TYR A 182 7.14 5.59 7.94
C TYR A 182 7.72 4.98 9.21
N LYS A 183 6.85 4.76 10.17
CA LYS A 183 7.08 3.83 11.26
C LYS A 183 6.04 2.71 11.21
N THR A 184 6.49 1.48 11.36
CA THR A 184 5.61 0.32 11.43
C THR A 184 4.89 0.32 12.76
N VAL A 185 3.56 0.30 12.73
CA VAL A 185 2.71 0.23 13.92
C VAL A 185 2.41 -1.22 14.25
N SER A 186 2.04 -2.02 13.25
CA SER A 186 1.77 -3.45 13.42
C SER A 186 1.88 -4.22 12.10
N THR A 187 2.10 -5.51 12.21
CA THR A 187 1.94 -6.46 11.10
C THR A 187 0.54 -7.03 11.14
N ILE A 188 -0.12 -7.07 9.99
CA ILE A 188 -1.42 -7.70 9.80
C ILE A 188 -1.16 -9.04 9.10
N PRO A 189 -1.30 -10.17 9.82
CA PRO A 189 -0.96 -11.47 9.26
C PRO A 189 -1.79 -11.80 8.01
N ALA A 190 -1.19 -12.52 7.08
CA ALA A 190 -1.77 -12.90 5.78
C ALA A 190 -3.16 -13.53 5.88
N ASN A 191 -3.41 -14.34 6.91
CA ASN A 191 -4.69 -15.04 7.12
C ASN A 191 -5.85 -14.12 7.52
N VAL A 192 -5.58 -12.89 7.96
CA VAL A 192 -6.61 -11.89 8.32
C VAL A 192 -6.56 -10.65 7.43
N ALA A 193 -5.46 -10.43 6.70
CA ALA A 193 -5.26 -9.26 5.84
C ALA A 193 -6.19 -9.23 4.62
N PHE A 194 -6.70 -10.39 4.20
CA PHE A 194 -7.47 -10.54 2.97
C PHE A 194 -8.82 -11.19 3.24
N LYS A 195 -9.81 -10.79 2.45
CA LYS A 195 -11.14 -11.41 2.46
C LYS A 195 -11.01 -12.94 2.35
N PRO A 196 -11.69 -13.73 3.20
CA PRO A 196 -11.65 -15.19 3.15
C PRO A 196 -12.02 -15.77 1.78
N LEU A 197 -11.39 -16.87 1.38
CA LEU A 197 -11.67 -17.53 0.10
C LEU A 197 -13.13 -17.96 -0.04
N SER A 198 -13.76 -18.38 1.06
CA SER A 198 -15.20 -18.73 1.12
C SER A 198 -16.13 -17.58 0.71
N GLN A 199 -15.66 -16.35 0.80
CA GLN A 199 -16.40 -15.15 0.40
C GLN A 199 -15.98 -14.64 -1.00
N SER A 200 -15.13 -15.37 -1.71
CA SER A 200 -14.70 -14.99 -3.06
C SER A 200 -15.88 -15.12 -4.05
N SER A 201 -16.04 -14.11 -4.91
CA SER A 201 -16.97 -14.14 -6.03
C SER A 201 -16.29 -14.59 -7.34
N CYS A 202 -15.03 -15.02 -7.27
CA CYS A 202 -14.28 -15.45 -8.44
C CYS A 202 -14.88 -16.76 -9.02
N PRO A 203 -15.17 -16.83 -10.32
CA PRO A 203 -15.75 -18.04 -10.93
C PRO A 203 -14.78 -19.23 -10.93
N LEU A 204 -13.50 -19.01 -10.72
CA LEU A 204 -12.50 -20.10 -10.60
C LEU A 204 -12.53 -20.78 -9.23
N VAL A 205 -13.23 -20.23 -8.25
CA VAL A 205 -13.42 -20.83 -6.93
C VAL A 205 -14.72 -21.60 -6.95
N LYS A 206 -14.59 -22.94 -6.95
CA LYS A 206 -15.77 -23.81 -6.78
C LYS A 206 -16.30 -23.63 -5.35
N LYS A 207 -17.55 -23.25 -5.24
CA LYS A 207 -18.28 -23.18 -3.95
C LYS A 207 -18.67 -24.58 -3.49
#